data_8db891a0ed7bfe01828dc7d1c8d2e0e3
#
_entry.id   8db891a0ed7bfe01828dc7d1c8d2e0e3
#
_cell.length_a   1.000
_cell.length_b   1.000
_cell.length_c   1.000
_cell.angle_alpha   90.00
_cell.angle_beta   90.00
_cell.angle_gamma   90.00
#
_symmetry.space_group_name_H-M   'P 1'
#
loop_
_entity.id
_entity.type
_entity.pdbx_description
1 polymer ?
#
loop_
_entity_poly.entity_id
_entity_poly.type
_entity_poly.pdbx_seq_one_letter_code
_entity_poly.pdbx_strand_id
1 'polypeptide(L)'
;MPYYFMRDTPLQALEQLMMSQPGQKPRGGGIYRSPFRYTPEDVACEYCQNYVRKHPCRLCECTCLEERIEAGVLELNAFMRDCFTPSMGPQFRKRMHQQFRERKPQFFQFFLSDAHRRRWTHWRERCWRLSDRNKAALFLLTAYESLWRRMVWKCGNDGFDFQSVRLGGIKPELYSVYQAAKAIAVGCCNITLADLASPELVTDEAFHLITGALLMAKYGDAVLNLEKGVNET
;
A
#
# COMPACT_ATOMS: atom_id res chain seq x y z
N MET A 1 19.43 4.77 22.76
CA MET A 1 19.36 6.16 23.27
C MET A 1 17.96 6.40 23.77
N PRO A 2 17.77 7.11 24.89
CA PRO A 2 16.43 7.47 25.35
C PRO A 2 15.74 8.34 24.32
N TYR A 3 14.49 8.03 24.02
CA TYR A 3 13.68 8.79 23.08
C TYR A 3 12.91 9.85 23.87
N TYR A 4 13.14 11.12 23.57
CA TYR A 4 12.38 12.24 24.11
C TYR A 4 11.23 12.60 23.19
N PHE A 5 10.02 12.72 23.74
CA PHE A 5 8.80 13.03 22.99
C PHE A 5 8.84 14.46 22.42
N MET A 6 9.43 15.39 23.18
CA MET A 6 9.55 16.80 22.81
C MET A 6 10.89 17.13 22.17
N ARG A 7 11.59 16.13 21.61
CA ARG A 7 12.87 16.34 20.92
C ARG A 7 12.73 17.39 19.82
N ASP A 8 13.70 18.29 19.75
CA ASP A 8 13.77 19.40 18.78
C ASP A 8 12.63 20.44 18.92
N THR A 9 11.95 20.47 20.08
CA THR A 9 11.00 21.51 20.47
C THR A 9 11.51 22.36 21.64
N PRO A 10 10.96 23.58 21.87
CA PRO A 10 11.31 24.39 23.04
C PRO A 10 11.04 23.72 24.40
N LEU A 11 10.22 22.68 24.42
CA LEU A 11 9.85 21.93 25.63
C LEU A 11 10.80 20.76 25.92
N GLN A 12 11.80 20.50 25.10
CA GLN A 12 12.75 19.40 25.29
C GLN A 12 13.47 19.47 26.64
N ALA A 13 13.90 20.66 27.05
CA ALA A 13 14.59 20.86 28.31
C ALA A 13 13.68 20.52 29.52
N LEU A 14 12.39 20.84 29.43
CA LEU A 14 11.41 20.52 30.46
C LEU A 14 11.18 19.01 30.52
N GLU A 15 11.06 18.32 29.40
CA GLU A 15 10.94 16.85 29.37
C GLU A 15 12.16 16.18 29.97
N GLN A 16 13.37 16.64 29.66
CA GLN A 16 14.62 16.13 30.25
C GLN A 16 14.65 16.31 31.77
N LEU A 17 14.23 17.48 32.24
CA LEU A 17 14.12 17.75 33.70
C LEU A 17 13.10 16.82 34.38
N MET A 18 11.94 16.61 33.78
CA MET A 18 10.92 15.69 34.29
C MET A 18 11.43 14.23 34.30
N MET A 19 12.16 13.81 33.30
CA MET A 19 12.71 12.45 33.20
C MET A 19 13.91 12.22 34.09
N SER A 20 14.54 13.26 34.62
CA SER A 20 15.63 13.16 35.60
C SER A 20 15.15 12.92 37.02
N GLN A 21 13.85 12.98 37.32
CA GLN A 21 13.29 12.74 38.64
C GLN A 21 13.44 11.26 39.05
N PRO A 22 13.72 10.98 40.33
CA PRO A 22 13.83 9.61 40.85
C PRO A 22 12.55 8.81 40.59
N GLY A 23 12.70 7.60 39.99
CA GLY A 23 11.58 6.74 39.66
C GLY A 23 11.04 6.90 38.25
N GLN A 24 11.42 7.94 37.55
CA GLN A 24 11.09 8.11 36.13
C GLN A 24 12.09 7.31 35.28
N LYS A 25 11.60 6.41 34.43
CA LYS A 25 12.44 5.68 33.45
C LYS A 25 12.26 6.31 32.06
N PRO A 26 13.35 6.61 31.33
CA PRO A 26 13.25 7.00 29.94
C PRO A 26 12.46 5.94 29.18
N ARG A 27 11.54 6.37 28.33
CA ARG A 27 10.82 5.43 27.45
C ARG A 27 11.85 4.67 26.63
N GLY A 28 11.78 3.35 26.65
CA GLY A 28 12.58 2.51 25.77
C GLY A 28 12.31 2.91 24.31
N GLY A 29 13.32 2.81 23.43
CA GLY A 29 13.23 3.20 22.03
C GLY A 29 12.34 2.31 21.14
N GLY A 30 11.26 1.78 21.70
CA GLY A 30 10.22 1.07 20.96
C GLY A 30 9.16 2.04 20.46
N ILE A 31 8.66 1.82 19.26
CA ILE A 31 7.47 2.50 18.75
C ILE A 31 6.32 2.09 19.67
N TYR A 32 5.83 3.05 20.48
CA TYR A 32 4.62 2.83 21.26
C TYR A 32 3.43 2.76 20.28
N ARG A 33 2.92 1.57 20.06
CA ARG A 33 1.65 1.40 19.37
C ARG A 33 0.56 1.56 20.42
N SER A 34 -0.30 2.56 20.23
CA SER A 34 -1.50 2.69 21.04
C SER A 34 -2.28 1.37 20.97
N PRO A 35 -2.79 0.85 22.12
CA PRO A 35 -3.70 -0.29 22.11
C PRO A 35 -5.08 0.07 21.55
N PHE A 36 -5.35 1.36 21.34
CA PHE A 36 -6.60 1.84 20.76
C PHE A 36 -6.79 1.28 19.34
N ARG A 37 -7.97 0.76 19.10
CA ARG A 37 -8.43 0.33 17.78
C ARG A 37 -9.74 1.02 17.48
N TYR A 38 -9.88 1.49 16.27
CA TYR A 38 -11.13 2.10 15.81
C TYR A 38 -12.22 1.04 15.71
N THR A 39 -13.42 1.36 16.22
CA THR A 39 -14.65 0.59 16.03
C THR A 39 -15.49 1.21 14.92
N PRO A 40 -16.47 0.49 14.34
CA PRO A 40 -17.36 1.04 13.32
C PRO A 40 -18.08 2.33 13.76
N GLU A 41 -18.40 2.44 15.05
CA GLU A 41 -19.07 3.60 15.64
C GLU A 41 -18.16 4.83 15.66
N ASP A 42 -16.85 4.65 15.92
CA ASP A 42 -15.88 5.75 15.98
C ASP A 42 -15.68 6.42 14.60
N VAL A 43 -15.93 5.70 13.51
CA VAL A 43 -15.65 6.13 12.14
C VAL A 43 -16.91 6.33 11.30
N ALA A 44 -18.07 6.46 11.94
CA ALA A 44 -19.31 6.75 11.26
C ALA A 44 -19.24 8.10 10.53
N CYS A 45 -19.66 8.11 9.26
CA CYS A 45 -19.53 9.30 8.42
C CYS A 45 -20.27 10.52 8.98
N GLU A 46 -21.30 10.33 9.78
CA GLU A 46 -22.08 11.41 10.41
C GLU A 46 -21.27 12.27 11.37
N TYR A 47 -20.15 11.75 11.92
CA TYR A 47 -19.23 12.48 12.79
C TYR A 47 -18.06 13.13 12.02
N CYS A 48 -17.97 12.87 10.71
CA CYS A 48 -16.90 13.44 9.89
C CYS A 48 -17.21 14.92 9.58
N GLN A 49 -16.19 15.78 9.74
CA GLN A 49 -16.31 17.22 9.43
C GLN A 49 -16.65 17.49 7.95
N ASN A 50 -16.28 16.58 7.06
CA ASN A 50 -16.55 16.68 5.63
C ASN A 50 -17.86 15.99 5.22
N TYR A 51 -18.67 15.55 6.18
CA TYR A 51 -19.91 14.82 5.88
C TYR A 51 -20.97 15.72 5.26
N VAL A 52 -21.38 15.35 4.06
CA VAL A 52 -22.53 15.96 3.38
C VAL A 52 -23.57 14.87 3.09
N ARG A 53 -24.71 14.91 3.78
CA ARG A 53 -25.74 13.86 3.73
C ARG A 53 -26.18 13.45 2.31
N LYS A 54 -26.21 14.40 1.37
CA LYS A 54 -26.64 14.15 -0.02
C LYS A 54 -25.50 13.76 -0.96
N HIS A 55 -24.27 13.93 -0.57
CA HIS A 55 -23.09 13.72 -1.41
C HIS A 55 -22.00 13.01 -0.59
N PRO A 56 -22.06 11.68 -0.46
CA PRO A 56 -21.00 10.95 0.20
C PRO A 56 -19.66 11.17 -0.54
N CYS A 57 -18.58 11.37 0.19
CA CYS A 57 -17.25 11.53 -0.39
C CYS A 57 -16.83 10.25 -1.14
N ARG A 58 -16.00 10.41 -2.17
CA ARG A 58 -15.35 9.27 -2.82
C ARG A 58 -14.34 8.65 -1.85
N LEU A 59 -14.03 7.36 -2.04
CA LEU A 59 -13.05 6.68 -1.18
C LEU A 59 -11.68 7.38 -1.20
N CYS A 60 -11.23 7.87 -2.37
CA CYS A 60 -9.97 8.60 -2.50
C CYS A 60 -9.95 10.01 -1.87
N GLU A 61 -11.12 10.54 -1.51
CA GLU A 61 -11.28 11.84 -0.85
C GLU A 61 -11.60 11.70 0.65
N CYS A 62 -11.71 10.46 1.13
CA CYS A 62 -12.04 10.18 2.52
C CYS A 62 -10.86 10.47 3.43
N THR A 63 -11.00 11.46 4.30
CA THR A 63 -9.96 11.86 5.27
C THR A 63 -9.77 10.85 6.40
N CYS A 64 -10.75 9.99 6.64
CA CYS A 64 -10.72 8.93 7.66
C CYS A 64 -10.60 7.54 7.01
N LEU A 65 -9.90 7.43 5.87
CA LEU A 65 -9.85 6.18 5.11
C LEU A 65 -9.14 5.07 5.89
N GLU A 66 -8.00 5.39 6.51
CA GLU A 66 -7.18 4.44 7.26
C GLU A 66 -7.94 3.90 8.48
N GLU A 67 -8.56 4.77 9.25
CA GLU A 67 -9.35 4.43 10.43
C GLU A 67 -10.57 3.56 10.06
N ARG A 68 -11.23 3.86 8.94
CA ARG A 68 -12.36 3.09 8.43
C ARG A 68 -11.96 1.71 7.91
N ILE A 69 -10.75 1.58 7.35
CA ILE A 69 -10.18 0.27 6.99
C ILE A 69 -9.86 -0.50 8.27
N GLU A 70 -9.24 0.14 9.27
CA GLU A 70 -8.90 -0.50 10.55
C GLU A 70 -10.15 -0.99 11.29
N ALA A 71 -11.22 -0.18 11.28
CA ALA A 71 -12.52 -0.52 11.88
C ALA A 71 -13.33 -1.57 11.09
N GLY A 72 -12.84 -2.02 9.93
CA GLY A 72 -13.50 -3.05 9.12
C GLY A 72 -14.80 -2.61 8.42
N VAL A 73 -15.08 -1.29 8.36
CA VAL A 73 -16.28 -0.77 7.67
C VAL A 73 -16.14 -0.66 6.17
N LEU A 74 -14.93 -0.83 5.64
CA LEU A 74 -14.63 -0.79 4.22
C LEU A 74 -14.10 -2.16 3.78
N GLU A 75 -14.76 -2.74 2.80
CA GLU A 75 -14.37 -4.01 2.20
C GLU A 75 -13.61 -3.80 0.89
N LEU A 76 -12.75 -4.77 0.52
CA LEU A 76 -12.01 -4.77 -0.74
C LEU A 76 -12.89 -4.50 -1.96
N ASN A 77 -14.12 -5.07 -1.98
CA ASN A 77 -15.07 -4.87 -3.08
C ASN A 77 -15.48 -3.41 -3.30
N ALA A 78 -15.47 -2.58 -2.27
CA ALA A 78 -15.74 -1.14 -2.41
C ALA A 78 -14.60 -0.45 -3.16
N PHE A 79 -13.35 -0.76 -2.81
CA PHE A 79 -12.16 -0.24 -3.48
C PHE A 79 -12.07 -0.71 -4.94
N MET A 80 -12.36 -1.98 -5.18
CA MET A 80 -12.37 -2.55 -6.52
C MET A 80 -13.38 -1.86 -7.44
N ARG A 81 -14.60 -1.58 -6.96
CA ARG A 81 -15.62 -0.88 -7.73
C ARG A 81 -15.26 0.58 -8.00
N ASP A 82 -14.67 1.27 -7.03
CA ASP A 82 -14.26 2.67 -7.17
C ASP A 82 -13.00 2.83 -8.05
N CYS A 83 -12.06 1.89 -7.96
CA CYS A 83 -10.82 1.92 -8.75
C CYS A 83 -11.06 1.52 -10.21
N PHE A 84 -11.80 0.43 -10.43
CA PHE A 84 -11.95 -0.21 -11.74
C PHE A 84 -13.33 0.08 -12.34
N THR A 85 -13.46 1.26 -12.90
CA THR A 85 -14.72 1.76 -13.49
C THR A 85 -15.10 1.04 -14.79
N PRO A 86 -16.37 1.10 -15.22
CA PRO A 86 -16.83 0.51 -16.47
C PRO A 86 -16.09 0.99 -17.73
N SER A 87 -15.43 2.15 -17.68
CA SER A 87 -14.64 2.70 -18.79
C SER A 87 -13.35 1.95 -19.11
N MET A 88 -12.90 1.03 -18.22
CA MET A 88 -11.64 0.28 -18.40
C MET A 88 -11.71 -0.86 -19.42
N GLY A 89 -12.73 -0.92 -20.24
CA GLY A 89 -12.88 -1.90 -21.32
C GLY A 89 -13.43 -3.27 -20.88
N PRO A 90 -14.13 -3.98 -21.76
CA PRO A 90 -14.86 -5.20 -21.40
C PRO A 90 -13.94 -6.38 -21.08
N GLN A 91 -12.82 -6.53 -21.80
CA GLN A 91 -11.89 -7.66 -21.62
C GLN A 91 -11.18 -7.57 -20.26
N PHE A 92 -10.67 -6.39 -19.89
CA PHE A 92 -10.06 -6.17 -18.58
C PHE A 92 -11.07 -6.46 -17.45
N ARG A 93 -12.31 -5.97 -17.56
CA ARG A 93 -13.36 -6.25 -16.59
C ARG A 93 -13.70 -7.73 -16.47
N LYS A 94 -13.77 -8.43 -17.61
CA LYS A 94 -14.01 -9.88 -17.62
C LYS A 94 -12.92 -10.60 -16.82
N ARG A 95 -11.64 -10.26 -17.05
CA ARG A 95 -10.52 -10.85 -16.31
C ARG A 95 -10.58 -10.50 -14.82
N MET A 96 -10.88 -9.25 -14.50
CA MET A 96 -11.09 -8.82 -13.10
C MET A 96 -12.17 -9.65 -12.42
N HIS A 97 -13.33 -9.83 -13.07
CA HIS A 97 -14.41 -10.65 -12.53
C HIS A 97 -14.00 -12.10 -12.32
N GLN A 98 -13.29 -12.70 -13.26
CA GLN A 98 -12.80 -14.06 -13.13
C GLN A 98 -11.84 -14.20 -11.94
N GLN A 99 -10.85 -13.33 -11.83
CA GLN A 99 -9.83 -13.42 -10.80
C GLN A 99 -10.33 -13.11 -9.38
N PHE A 100 -11.32 -12.23 -9.23
CA PHE A 100 -11.77 -11.75 -7.92
C PHE A 100 -13.13 -12.29 -7.48
N ARG A 101 -13.97 -12.82 -8.37
CA ARG A 101 -15.22 -13.51 -8.01
C ARG A 101 -15.01 -14.99 -7.70
N GLU A 102 -14.13 -15.67 -8.45
CA GLU A 102 -13.87 -17.10 -8.28
C GLU A 102 -13.05 -17.38 -7.01
N ARG A 103 -12.21 -16.43 -6.61
CA ARG A 103 -11.56 -16.49 -5.30
C ARG A 103 -12.49 -15.85 -4.28
N LYS A 104 -12.97 -16.64 -3.32
CA LYS A 104 -13.75 -16.14 -2.19
C LYS A 104 -13.03 -14.90 -1.62
N PRO A 105 -13.71 -13.78 -1.30
CA PRO A 105 -13.08 -12.57 -0.75
C PRO A 105 -12.17 -12.82 0.45
N GLN A 106 -12.42 -13.90 1.19
CA GLN A 106 -11.67 -14.38 2.34
C GLN A 106 -10.20 -14.75 2.03
N PHE A 107 -9.83 -14.92 0.75
CA PHE A 107 -8.50 -15.37 0.35
C PHE A 107 -7.73 -14.32 -0.50
N PHE A 108 -8.17 -13.06 -0.50
CA PHE A 108 -7.39 -12.04 -1.17
C PHE A 108 -6.16 -11.71 -0.35
N GLN A 109 -5.01 -12.11 -0.85
CA GLN A 109 -3.71 -11.77 -0.28
C GLN A 109 -2.99 -10.80 -1.21
N PHE A 110 -2.66 -9.60 -0.72
CA PHE A 110 -1.86 -8.65 -1.48
C PHE A 110 -0.47 -9.18 -1.76
N PHE A 111 0.14 -9.83 -0.78
CA PHE A 111 1.51 -10.33 -0.90
C PHE A 111 1.56 -11.75 -1.48
N LEU A 112 2.51 -11.99 -2.40
CA LEU A 112 2.76 -13.33 -2.94
C LEU A 112 3.26 -14.33 -1.89
N SER A 113 3.97 -13.82 -0.89
CA SER A 113 4.59 -14.64 0.16
C SER A 113 5.03 -13.77 1.33
N ASP A 114 5.36 -14.43 2.45
CA ASP A 114 5.98 -13.75 3.60
C ASP A 114 7.33 -13.12 3.26
N ALA A 115 8.08 -13.70 2.32
CA ALA A 115 9.34 -13.12 1.85
C ALA A 115 9.10 -11.80 1.11
N HIS A 116 8.04 -11.71 0.28
CA HIS A 116 7.61 -10.48 -0.36
C HIS A 116 7.21 -9.44 0.70
N ARG A 117 6.35 -9.81 1.65
CA ARG A 117 5.91 -8.95 2.75
C ARG A 117 7.09 -8.38 3.54
N ARG A 118 8.04 -9.24 3.96
CA ARG A 118 9.24 -8.81 4.69
C ARG A 118 10.10 -7.84 3.88
N ARG A 119 10.34 -8.11 2.58
CA ARG A 119 11.12 -7.20 1.72
C ARG A 119 10.44 -5.85 1.59
N TRP A 120 9.14 -5.83 1.29
CA TRP A 120 8.40 -4.59 1.14
C TRP A 120 8.40 -3.76 2.43
N THR A 121 8.07 -4.35 3.58
CA THR A 121 8.06 -3.65 4.88
C THR A 121 9.43 -3.05 5.19
N HIS A 122 10.50 -3.85 5.04
CA HIS A 122 11.87 -3.38 5.29
C HIS A 122 12.25 -2.17 4.45
N TRP A 123 11.94 -2.18 3.16
CA TRP A 123 12.31 -1.09 2.28
C TRP A 123 11.37 0.10 2.35
N ARG A 124 10.10 -0.12 2.64
CA ARG A 124 9.12 0.94 2.88
C ARG A 124 9.50 1.78 4.09
N GLU A 125 10.00 1.18 5.16
CA GLU A 125 10.49 1.88 6.35
C GLU A 125 11.76 2.70 6.06
N ARG A 126 12.64 2.20 5.22
CA ARG A 126 13.88 2.89 4.82
C ARG A 126 13.63 4.06 3.87
N CYS A 127 12.66 3.91 2.96
CA CYS A 127 12.29 4.89 1.96
C CYS A 127 10.99 5.59 2.36
N TRP A 128 10.97 6.20 3.52
CA TRP A 128 9.77 6.75 4.16
C TRP A 128 9.15 7.95 3.42
N ARG A 129 9.90 8.62 2.51
CA ARG A 129 9.43 9.76 1.71
C ARG A 129 8.73 9.38 0.42
N LEU A 130 8.62 8.11 0.10
CA LEU A 130 7.98 7.68 -1.13
C LEU A 130 6.51 8.13 -1.18
N SER A 131 6.11 8.69 -2.33
CA SER A 131 4.71 8.91 -2.66
C SER A 131 3.96 7.58 -2.76
N ASP A 132 2.63 7.57 -2.69
CA ASP A 132 1.83 6.34 -2.79
C ASP A 132 2.07 5.61 -4.11
N ARG A 133 2.29 6.33 -5.22
CA ARG A 133 2.70 5.74 -6.51
C ARG A 133 4.04 5.02 -6.42
N ASN A 134 5.01 5.62 -5.75
CA ASN A 134 6.33 5.01 -5.56
C ASN A 134 6.29 3.86 -4.54
N LYS A 135 5.43 3.93 -3.52
CA LYS A 135 5.18 2.79 -2.62
C LYS A 135 4.55 1.61 -3.37
N ALA A 136 3.59 1.87 -4.25
CA ALA A 136 3.00 0.85 -5.11
C ALA A 136 4.02 0.23 -6.08
N ALA A 137 4.92 1.04 -6.63
CA ALA A 137 6.03 0.53 -7.43
C ALA A 137 7.00 -0.31 -6.59
N LEU A 138 7.35 0.13 -5.38
CA LEU A 138 8.15 -0.66 -4.43
C LEU A 138 7.51 -2.01 -4.14
N PHE A 139 6.18 -2.03 -3.92
CA PHE A 139 5.42 -3.26 -3.68
C PHE A 139 5.61 -4.26 -4.84
N LEU A 140 5.47 -3.82 -6.09
CA LEU A 140 5.68 -4.66 -7.27
C LEU A 140 7.14 -5.13 -7.41
N LEU A 141 8.10 -4.23 -7.25
CA LEU A 141 9.51 -4.51 -7.44
C LEU A 141 10.05 -5.49 -6.37
N THR A 142 9.53 -5.44 -5.16
CA THR A 142 9.90 -6.33 -4.06
C THR A 142 9.21 -7.69 -4.10
N ALA A 143 8.22 -7.89 -4.98
CA ALA A 143 7.49 -9.16 -5.11
C ALA A 143 8.42 -10.32 -5.44
N TYR A 144 9.37 -10.08 -6.34
CA TYR A 144 10.35 -11.09 -6.77
C TYR A 144 11.78 -10.67 -6.40
N GLU A 145 12.49 -11.54 -5.72
CA GLU A 145 13.86 -11.26 -5.28
C GLU A 145 14.81 -10.95 -6.44
N SER A 146 14.67 -11.70 -7.55
CA SER A 146 15.49 -11.51 -8.74
C SER A 146 15.28 -10.15 -9.42
N LEU A 147 14.06 -9.61 -9.35
CA LEU A 147 13.74 -8.27 -9.83
C LEU A 147 14.28 -7.22 -8.84
N TRP A 148 14.03 -7.42 -7.54
CA TRP A 148 14.49 -6.51 -6.51
C TRP A 148 16.02 -6.34 -6.46
N ARG A 149 16.77 -7.41 -6.61
CA ARG A 149 18.25 -7.35 -6.67
C ARG A 149 18.77 -6.42 -7.78
N ARG A 150 18.04 -6.24 -8.86
CA ARG A 150 18.38 -5.31 -9.96
C ARG A 150 18.00 -3.88 -9.67
N MET A 151 16.99 -3.67 -8.81
CA MET A 151 16.40 -2.38 -8.51
C MET A 151 16.91 -1.75 -7.20
N VAL A 152 17.40 -2.53 -6.26
CA VAL A 152 17.74 -2.10 -4.90
C VAL A 152 18.70 -0.89 -4.88
N TRP A 153 19.71 -0.90 -5.76
CA TRP A 153 20.67 0.20 -5.87
C TRP A 153 20.18 1.41 -6.66
N LYS A 154 18.97 1.31 -7.21
CA LYS A 154 18.28 2.35 -7.99
C LYS A 154 17.10 2.94 -7.23
N CYS A 155 16.89 2.51 -6.00
CA CYS A 155 15.89 3.02 -5.08
C CYS A 155 16.49 4.16 -4.25
N GLY A 156 15.96 5.35 -4.40
CA GLY A 156 16.24 6.52 -3.58
C GLY A 156 15.06 6.89 -2.68
N ASN A 157 15.25 7.94 -1.87
CA ASN A 157 14.19 8.43 -0.98
C ASN A 157 12.98 8.99 -1.73
N ASP A 158 13.19 9.48 -2.97
CA ASP A 158 12.16 10.16 -3.76
C ASP A 158 11.57 9.27 -4.87
N GLY A 159 12.10 8.03 -5.05
CA GLY A 159 11.62 7.10 -6.07
C GLY A 159 12.71 6.22 -6.67
N PHE A 160 12.52 5.84 -7.94
CA PHE A 160 13.34 4.85 -8.64
C PHE A 160 13.95 5.41 -9.92
N ASP A 161 15.23 5.11 -10.17
CA ASP A 161 15.87 5.33 -11.45
C ASP A 161 15.63 4.11 -12.39
N PHE A 162 14.53 4.15 -13.13
CA PHE A 162 14.19 3.10 -14.10
C PHE A 162 15.02 3.15 -15.38
N GLN A 163 15.71 4.26 -15.67
CA GLN A 163 16.44 4.41 -16.93
C GLN A 163 17.75 3.64 -16.93
N SER A 164 18.40 3.56 -15.79
CA SER A 164 19.71 2.92 -15.66
C SER A 164 19.65 1.40 -15.40
N VAL A 165 18.45 0.80 -15.38
CA VAL A 165 18.26 -0.63 -15.07
C VAL A 165 18.42 -1.50 -16.31
N ARG A 166 19.28 -2.51 -16.21
CA ARG A 166 19.45 -3.53 -17.26
C ARG A 166 18.61 -4.77 -16.95
N LEU A 167 17.66 -5.08 -17.81
CA LEU A 167 16.74 -6.21 -17.65
C LEU A 167 17.12 -7.45 -18.48
N GLY A 168 18.32 -7.49 -19.08
CA GLY A 168 18.75 -8.63 -19.87
C GLY A 168 18.59 -9.96 -19.12
N GLY A 169 17.99 -10.97 -19.79
CA GLY A 169 17.76 -12.29 -19.21
C GLY A 169 16.67 -12.36 -18.11
N ILE A 170 15.83 -11.33 -17.97
CA ILE A 170 14.68 -11.40 -17.09
C ILE A 170 13.57 -12.26 -17.70
N LYS A 171 12.83 -12.99 -16.87
CA LYS A 171 11.67 -13.77 -17.33
C LYS A 171 10.54 -12.84 -17.81
N PRO A 172 9.75 -13.23 -18.83
CA PRO A 172 8.64 -12.41 -19.34
C PRO A 172 7.66 -11.95 -18.26
N GLU A 173 7.31 -12.82 -17.30
CA GLU A 173 6.38 -12.50 -16.23
C GLU A 173 6.91 -11.35 -15.34
N LEU A 174 8.22 -11.34 -15.08
CA LEU A 174 8.85 -10.29 -14.28
C LEU A 174 8.98 -8.98 -15.07
N TYR A 175 9.08 -9.08 -16.40
CA TYR A 175 9.11 -7.91 -17.25
C TYR A 175 7.78 -7.15 -17.22
N SER A 176 6.64 -7.84 -17.24
CA SER A 176 5.32 -7.19 -17.12
C SER A 176 5.13 -6.50 -15.78
N VAL A 177 5.58 -7.13 -14.69
CA VAL A 177 5.57 -6.52 -13.34
C VAL A 177 6.46 -5.28 -13.28
N TYR A 178 7.67 -5.35 -13.85
CA TYR A 178 8.55 -4.19 -13.94
C TYR A 178 7.94 -3.03 -14.74
N GLN A 179 7.33 -3.33 -15.90
CA GLN A 179 6.68 -2.30 -16.72
C GLN A 179 5.50 -1.65 -15.99
N ALA A 180 4.72 -2.45 -15.27
CA ALA A 180 3.64 -1.92 -14.43
C ALA A 180 4.18 -1.02 -13.30
N ALA A 181 5.23 -1.45 -12.61
CA ALA A 181 5.87 -0.63 -11.58
C ALA A 181 6.38 0.71 -12.15
N LYS A 182 7.04 0.68 -13.30
CA LYS A 182 7.49 1.89 -14.01
C LYS A 182 6.33 2.78 -14.42
N ALA A 183 5.27 2.20 -15.00
CA ALA A 183 4.07 2.94 -15.41
C ALA A 183 3.40 3.65 -14.24
N ILE A 184 3.26 2.98 -13.09
CA ILE A 184 2.67 3.54 -11.88
C ILE A 184 3.53 4.68 -11.32
N ALA A 185 4.85 4.47 -11.20
CA ALA A 185 5.75 5.44 -10.59
C ALA A 185 5.93 6.69 -11.45
N VAL A 186 6.17 6.50 -12.75
CA VAL A 186 6.56 7.59 -13.68
C VAL A 186 5.36 8.15 -14.44
N GLY A 187 4.25 7.39 -14.52
CA GLY A 187 3.08 7.79 -15.30
C GLY A 187 3.22 7.56 -16.81
N CYS A 188 4.11 6.64 -17.23
CA CYS A 188 4.31 6.29 -18.64
C CYS A 188 3.42 5.10 -19.07
N CYS A 189 3.00 5.07 -20.34
CA CYS A 189 2.10 4.05 -20.88
C CYS A 189 2.86 2.85 -21.50
N ASN A 190 3.78 2.23 -20.74
CA ASN A 190 4.54 1.08 -21.24
C ASN A 190 3.79 -0.26 -21.14
N ILE A 191 2.67 -0.28 -20.43
CA ILE A 191 1.74 -1.40 -20.30
C ILE A 191 0.32 -0.86 -20.38
N THR A 192 -0.50 -1.46 -21.21
CA THR A 192 -1.87 -1.01 -21.46
C THR A 192 -2.89 -1.88 -20.73
N LEU A 193 -4.14 -1.41 -20.61
CA LEU A 193 -5.24 -2.23 -20.10
C LEU A 193 -5.51 -3.46 -20.97
N ALA A 194 -5.22 -3.39 -22.28
CA ALA A 194 -5.33 -4.53 -23.19
C ALA A 194 -4.26 -5.58 -22.88
N ASP A 195 -3.01 -5.15 -22.60
CA ASP A 195 -1.93 -6.07 -22.17
C ASP A 195 -2.28 -6.73 -20.84
N LEU A 196 -2.80 -5.96 -19.87
CA LEU A 196 -3.28 -6.49 -18.60
C LEU A 196 -4.46 -7.46 -18.76
N ALA A 197 -5.27 -7.29 -19.79
CA ALA A 197 -6.38 -8.20 -20.07
C ALA A 197 -5.95 -9.53 -20.68
N SER A 198 -4.73 -9.62 -21.27
CA SER A 198 -4.20 -10.83 -21.91
C SER A 198 -3.45 -11.73 -20.92
N PRO A 199 -3.94 -12.97 -20.67
CA PRO A 199 -3.24 -13.92 -19.80
C PRO A 199 -1.89 -14.39 -20.35
N GLU A 200 -1.68 -14.27 -21.68
CA GLU A 200 -0.43 -14.64 -22.34
C GLU A 200 0.69 -13.64 -22.07
N LEU A 201 0.34 -12.35 -21.89
CA LEU A 201 1.30 -11.28 -21.62
C LEU A 201 1.51 -11.06 -20.12
N VAL A 202 0.46 -11.19 -19.34
CA VAL A 202 0.46 -10.97 -17.89
C VAL A 202 -0.17 -12.17 -17.21
N THR A 203 0.61 -12.95 -16.49
CA THR A 203 0.11 -14.11 -15.74
C THR A 203 -0.93 -13.68 -14.69
N ASP A 204 -1.74 -14.62 -14.21
CA ASP A 204 -2.75 -14.32 -13.19
C ASP A 204 -2.14 -13.83 -11.87
N GLU A 205 -0.97 -14.34 -11.52
CA GLU A 205 -0.20 -13.88 -10.36
C GLU A 205 0.26 -12.43 -10.53
N ALA A 206 0.84 -12.11 -11.69
CA ALA A 206 1.27 -10.74 -12.01
C ALA A 206 0.07 -9.78 -12.09
N PHE A 207 -1.05 -10.22 -12.67
CA PHE A 207 -2.29 -9.44 -12.74
C PHE A 207 -2.83 -9.11 -11.34
N HIS A 208 -2.83 -10.09 -10.44
CA HIS A 208 -3.24 -9.91 -9.06
C HIS A 208 -2.36 -8.88 -8.33
N LEU A 209 -1.04 -9.00 -8.45
CA LEU A 209 -0.09 -8.04 -7.90
C LEU A 209 -0.29 -6.63 -8.44
N ILE A 210 -0.43 -6.50 -9.77
CA ILE A 210 -0.59 -5.21 -10.43
C ILE A 210 -1.91 -4.55 -9.99
N THR A 211 -2.97 -5.34 -9.84
CA THR A 211 -4.25 -4.85 -9.31
C THR A 211 -4.10 -4.31 -7.89
N GLY A 212 -3.41 -5.05 -7.01
CA GLY A 212 -3.09 -4.59 -5.65
C GLY A 212 -2.28 -3.30 -5.64
N ALA A 213 -1.27 -3.19 -6.51
CA ALA A 213 -0.46 -1.99 -6.65
C ALA A 213 -1.26 -0.77 -7.15
N LEU A 214 -2.23 -0.97 -8.06
CA LEU A 214 -3.11 0.10 -8.52
C LEU A 214 -4.02 0.61 -7.40
N LEU A 215 -4.53 -0.28 -6.54
CA LEU A 215 -5.26 0.12 -5.34
C LEU A 215 -4.37 0.93 -4.40
N MET A 216 -3.14 0.46 -4.14
CA MET A 216 -2.18 1.17 -3.30
C MET A 216 -1.81 2.55 -3.88
N ALA A 217 -1.61 2.66 -5.18
CA ALA A 217 -1.29 3.93 -5.84
C ALA A 217 -2.40 4.97 -5.73
N LYS A 218 -3.67 4.51 -5.63
CA LYS A 218 -4.85 5.39 -5.55
C LYS A 218 -5.26 5.72 -4.12
N TYR A 219 -5.12 4.79 -3.18
CA TYR A 219 -5.66 4.90 -1.81
C TYR A 219 -4.60 4.85 -0.72
N GLY A 220 -3.32 4.74 -1.07
CA GLY A 220 -2.24 4.58 -0.11
C GLY A 220 -2.02 3.13 0.34
N ASP A 221 -0.98 2.94 1.14
CA ASP A 221 -0.58 1.62 1.64
C ASP A 221 -1.50 1.06 2.75
N ALA A 222 -2.42 1.87 3.28
CA ALA A 222 -3.45 1.42 4.21
C ALA A 222 -4.34 0.30 3.65
N VAL A 223 -4.53 0.22 2.32
CA VAL A 223 -5.30 -0.86 1.68
C VAL A 223 -4.74 -2.26 1.97
N LEU A 224 -3.47 -2.38 2.31
CA LEU A 224 -2.87 -3.66 2.70
C LEU A 224 -3.45 -4.21 4.02
N ASN A 225 -4.06 -3.36 4.84
CA ASN A 225 -4.73 -3.77 6.08
C ASN A 225 -6.09 -4.44 5.83
N LEU A 226 -6.64 -4.37 4.61
CA LEU A 226 -7.85 -5.11 4.23
C LEU A 226 -7.68 -6.64 4.34
N GLU A 227 -6.43 -7.16 4.33
CA GLU A 227 -6.14 -8.57 4.59
C GLU A 227 -6.41 -8.99 6.05
N LYS A 228 -6.27 -8.06 7.01
CA LYS A 228 -6.30 -8.38 8.44
C LYS A 228 -7.70 -8.67 8.98
N GLY A 229 -8.73 -8.10 8.35
CA GLY A 229 -10.12 -8.31 8.78
C GLY A 229 -10.66 -9.73 8.55
N VAL A 230 -9.89 -10.59 7.88
CA VAL A 230 -10.31 -11.96 7.50
C VAL A 230 -9.78 -13.02 8.46
N ASN A 231 -8.74 -12.74 9.23
CA ASN A 231 -8.03 -13.72 10.04
C ASN A 231 -8.30 -13.63 11.56
N GLU A 232 -9.16 -12.72 12.02
CA GLU A 232 -9.43 -12.50 13.46
C GLU A 232 -10.89 -12.77 13.88
N THR A 233 -11.66 -13.57 13.08
CA THR A 233 -12.99 -14.09 13.50
C THR A 233 -12.95 -15.57 13.77
#